data_7605ad2e34057842257a1e34455281c6
#
_entry.id   7605ad2e34057842257a1e34455281c6
#
_cell.length_a   1.000
_cell.length_b   1.000
_cell.length_c   1.000
_cell.angle_alpha   90.00
_cell.angle_beta   90.00
_cell.angle_gamma   90.00
#
_symmetry.space_group_name_H-M   'P 1'
#
loop_
_entity.id
_entity.type
_entity.pdbx_description
1 polymer ?
#
loop_
_entity_poly.entity_id
_entity_poly.type
_entity_poly.pdbx_seq_one_letter_code
_entity_poly.pdbx_strand_id
1 'polypeptide(L)'
;MRRIVATALALLLCGCGFHLRGQQQLPFKTLYVPGGSGLSLDLKRNLAAQAKSTEVVDDPKKADAVLSFTIETREKVILSFDTTGRVREYQLRYTVGFRLTDAKGLVYIPTNTIRLTRDISFNDAQVLAKEAEEAQLYRDMQSDMVQQLLRRIAAAKTAKPDLE
;
A
#
# COMPACT_ATOMS: atom_id res chain seq x y z
N MET A 1 -35.50 37.81 -3.26
CA MET A 1 -34.50 37.48 -2.23
C MET A 1 -34.34 35.97 -2.02
N ARG A 2 -35.37 35.16 -1.69
CA ARG A 2 -35.23 33.69 -1.44
C ARG A 2 -34.58 32.89 -2.60
N ARG A 3 -34.86 33.27 -3.87
CA ARG A 3 -34.27 32.58 -5.05
C ARG A 3 -32.79 32.90 -5.22
N ILE A 4 -32.34 34.09 -4.90
CA ILE A 4 -30.91 34.50 -5.01
C ILE A 4 -30.11 33.80 -3.92
N VAL A 5 -30.65 33.65 -2.69
CA VAL A 5 -30.01 32.95 -1.59
C VAL A 5 -29.88 31.43 -1.89
N ALA A 6 -30.92 30.83 -2.51
CA ALA A 6 -30.87 29.42 -2.91
C ALA A 6 -29.82 29.16 -3.99
N THR A 7 -29.71 30.09 -4.98
CA THR A 7 -28.69 29.95 -6.05
C THR A 7 -27.28 30.15 -5.51
N ALA A 8 -27.06 31.07 -4.59
CA ALA A 8 -25.77 31.29 -3.93
C ALA A 8 -25.36 30.08 -3.06
N LEU A 9 -26.32 29.47 -2.34
CA LEU A 9 -26.08 28.28 -1.54
C LEU A 9 -25.74 27.04 -2.42
N ALA A 10 -26.38 26.89 -3.58
CA ALA A 10 -26.10 25.83 -4.53
C ALA A 10 -24.70 25.99 -5.17
N LEU A 11 -24.24 27.19 -5.44
CA LEU A 11 -22.91 27.51 -5.97
C LEU A 11 -21.81 27.20 -4.92
N LEU A 12 -22.07 27.39 -3.63
CA LEU A 12 -21.15 27.06 -2.55
C LEU A 12 -20.99 25.52 -2.34
N LEU A 13 -21.99 24.74 -2.68
CA LEU A 13 -21.94 23.27 -2.62
C LEU A 13 -21.16 22.62 -3.77
N CYS A 14 -21.02 23.28 -4.92
CA CYS A 14 -20.18 22.82 -6.03
C CYS A 14 -18.67 23.00 -5.78
N GLY A 15 -18.27 23.74 -4.76
CA GLY A 15 -16.86 24.02 -4.42
C GLY A 15 -16.13 22.92 -3.66
N CYS A 16 -16.80 21.80 -3.30
CA CYS A 16 -16.11 20.62 -2.75
C CYS A 16 -15.33 19.97 -3.89
N GLY A 17 -14.05 20.34 -4.05
CA GLY A 17 -13.12 19.80 -5.03
C GLY A 17 -12.85 18.31 -4.82
N PHE A 18 -13.85 17.45 -5.03
CA PHE A 18 -13.71 16.02 -5.08
C PHE A 18 -12.92 15.67 -6.35
N HIS A 19 -11.61 15.58 -6.22
CA HIS A 19 -10.79 15.02 -7.28
C HIS A 19 -10.91 13.51 -7.19
N LEU A 20 -11.55 12.89 -8.19
CA LEU A 20 -11.43 11.46 -8.45
C LEU A 20 -9.94 11.12 -8.47
N ARG A 21 -9.54 10.09 -7.72
CA ARG A 21 -8.18 9.61 -7.64
C ARG A 21 -7.65 9.33 -9.04
N GLY A 22 -6.87 10.26 -9.58
CA GLY A 22 -6.31 10.17 -10.93
C GLY A 22 -5.34 9.01 -11.07
N GLN A 23 -5.03 8.64 -12.30
CA GLN A 23 -4.01 7.64 -12.63
C GLN A 23 -2.69 8.06 -11.99
N GLN A 24 -2.04 7.16 -11.27
CA GLN A 24 -0.71 7.42 -10.73
C GLN A 24 0.31 7.37 -11.87
N GLN A 25 0.95 8.50 -12.13
CA GLN A 25 2.07 8.55 -13.07
C GLN A 25 3.33 8.13 -12.31
N LEU A 26 3.92 7.02 -12.72
CA LEU A 26 5.22 6.59 -12.23
C LEU A 26 6.31 7.24 -13.08
N PRO A 27 7.48 7.60 -12.49
CA PRO A 27 8.57 8.23 -13.22
C PRO A 27 9.38 7.26 -14.10
N PHE A 28 8.96 5.99 -14.21
CA PHE A 28 9.63 4.91 -14.94
C PHE A 28 8.73 4.38 -16.04
N LYS A 29 9.33 4.06 -17.21
CA LYS A 29 8.61 3.41 -18.32
C LYS A 29 8.46 1.92 -18.08
N THR A 30 9.46 1.28 -17.47
CA THR A 30 9.47 -0.14 -17.17
C THR A 30 9.81 -0.37 -15.70
N LEU A 31 9.06 -1.26 -15.04
CA LEU A 31 9.23 -1.62 -13.65
C LEU A 31 9.27 -3.14 -13.49
N TYR A 32 10.33 -3.63 -12.88
CA TYR A 32 10.37 -5.02 -12.42
C TYR A 32 9.79 -5.14 -11.01
N VAL A 33 8.84 -6.07 -10.85
CA VAL A 33 8.28 -6.46 -9.56
C VAL A 33 8.59 -7.94 -9.35
N PRO A 34 9.24 -8.33 -8.23
CA PRO A 34 9.60 -9.73 -7.98
C PRO A 34 8.34 -10.59 -7.93
N GLY A 35 8.47 -11.86 -8.32
CA GLY A 35 7.40 -12.86 -8.18
C GLY A 35 7.39 -13.49 -6.78
N GLY A 36 6.44 -14.42 -6.55
CA GLY A 36 6.47 -15.36 -5.43
C GLY A 36 5.57 -15.03 -4.24
N SER A 37 5.04 -13.81 -4.09
CA SER A 37 4.10 -13.50 -3.01
C SER A 37 2.77 -12.97 -3.50
N GLY A 38 1.72 -13.07 -2.66
CA GLY A 38 0.41 -12.48 -2.93
C GLY A 38 0.49 -10.95 -3.05
N LEU A 39 1.36 -10.32 -2.26
CA LEU A 39 1.63 -8.88 -2.35
C LEU A 39 2.16 -8.49 -3.73
N SER A 40 3.13 -9.24 -4.26
CA SER A 40 3.68 -9.01 -5.60
C SER A 40 2.62 -9.10 -6.69
N LEU A 41 1.77 -10.11 -6.60
CA LEU A 41 0.68 -10.32 -7.56
C LEU A 41 -0.32 -9.17 -7.53
N ASP A 42 -0.75 -8.74 -6.34
CA ASP A 42 -1.69 -7.63 -6.19
C ASP A 42 -1.06 -6.30 -6.62
N LEU A 43 0.23 -6.10 -6.35
CA LEU A 43 0.96 -4.92 -6.83
C LEU A 43 1.02 -4.89 -8.37
N LYS A 44 1.36 -6.01 -9.03
CA LYS A 44 1.35 -6.11 -10.50
C LYS A 44 -0.03 -5.82 -11.09
N ARG A 45 -1.10 -6.35 -10.50
CA ARG A 45 -2.49 -6.09 -10.94
C ARG A 45 -2.86 -4.61 -10.80
N ASN A 46 -2.51 -4.00 -9.68
CA ASN A 46 -2.79 -2.58 -9.44
C ASN A 46 -1.98 -1.68 -10.38
N LEU A 47 -0.71 -2.01 -10.66
CA LEU A 47 0.12 -1.31 -11.64
C LEU A 47 -0.52 -1.35 -13.03
N ALA A 48 -0.93 -2.52 -13.50
CA ALA A 48 -1.58 -2.68 -14.80
C ALA A 48 -2.90 -1.88 -14.90
N ALA A 49 -3.62 -1.74 -13.80
CA ALA A 49 -4.90 -1.01 -13.77
C ALA A 49 -4.73 0.51 -13.66
N GLN A 50 -3.74 1.00 -12.89
CA GLN A 50 -3.63 2.40 -12.48
C GLN A 50 -2.46 3.14 -13.13
N ALA A 51 -1.40 2.45 -13.54
CA ALA A 51 -0.18 3.03 -14.08
C ALA A 51 -0.01 2.70 -15.57
N LYS A 52 -0.92 3.16 -16.42
CA LYS A 52 -0.93 2.87 -17.87
C LYS A 52 0.34 3.32 -18.62
N SER A 53 1.14 4.22 -18.04
CA SER A 53 2.40 4.70 -18.59
C SER A 53 3.61 3.83 -18.23
N THR A 54 3.43 2.83 -17.36
CA THR A 54 4.51 1.97 -16.86
C THR A 54 4.19 0.51 -17.16
N GLU A 55 5.09 -0.14 -17.89
CA GLU A 55 5.00 -1.57 -18.19
C GLU A 55 5.71 -2.38 -17.11
N VAL A 56 5.06 -3.46 -16.64
CA VAL A 56 5.69 -4.41 -15.72
C VAL A 56 6.44 -5.46 -16.54
N VAL A 57 7.76 -5.54 -16.34
CA VAL A 57 8.64 -6.49 -17.04
C VAL A 57 9.07 -7.63 -16.12
N ASP A 58 9.33 -8.80 -16.69
CA ASP A 58 9.76 -10.00 -15.94
C ASP A 58 11.28 -10.11 -15.81
N ASP A 59 12.05 -9.39 -16.62
CA ASP A 59 13.50 -9.38 -16.57
C ASP A 59 14.01 -8.11 -15.89
N PRO A 60 14.64 -8.21 -14.70
CA PRO A 60 15.14 -7.03 -13.97
C PRO A 60 16.22 -6.26 -14.75
N LYS A 61 16.93 -6.91 -15.70
CA LYS A 61 17.94 -6.26 -16.51
C LYS A 61 17.37 -5.31 -17.57
N LYS A 62 16.09 -5.47 -17.91
CA LYS A 62 15.36 -4.66 -18.89
C LYS A 62 14.51 -3.57 -18.25
N ALA A 63 14.50 -3.50 -16.91
CA ALA A 63 13.68 -2.55 -16.17
C ALA A 63 14.42 -1.23 -15.94
N ASP A 64 13.73 -0.10 -16.11
CA ASP A 64 14.21 1.22 -15.65
C ASP A 64 14.29 1.27 -14.12
N ALA A 65 13.38 0.57 -13.46
CA ALA A 65 13.36 0.44 -12.01
C ALA A 65 13.13 -1.02 -11.58
N VAL A 66 13.87 -1.44 -10.56
CA VAL A 66 13.84 -2.80 -9.99
C VAL A 66 13.39 -2.70 -8.55
N LEU A 67 12.18 -3.19 -8.27
CA LEU A 67 11.67 -3.33 -6.91
C LEU A 67 12.23 -4.62 -6.29
N SER A 68 12.67 -4.52 -5.04
CA SER A 68 13.09 -5.67 -4.24
C SER A 68 12.42 -5.62 -2.88
N PHE A 69 11.85 -6.72 -2.42
CA PHE A 69 11.37 -6.87 -1.05
C PHE A 69 12.48 -7.44 -0.18
N THR A 70 12.73 -6.80 0.97
CA THR A 70 13.76 -7.23 1.93
C THR A 70 13.17 -8.00 3.09
N ILE A 71 11.89 -7.73 3.41
CA ILE A 71 11.12 -8.43 4.44
C ILE A 71 9.64 -8.39 4.06
N GLU A 72 8.92 -9.46 4.33
CA GLU A 72 7.45 -9.53 4.28
C GLU A 72 7.01 -10.45 5.42
N THR A 73 6.44 -9.88 6.49
CA THR A 73 5.99 -10.65 7.67
C THR A 73 4.59 -10.25 8.10
N ARG A 74 3.84 -11.25 8.56
CA ARG A 74 2.56 -11.10 9.24
C ARG A 74 2.69 -11.69 10.63
N GLU A 75 2.32 -10.92 11.62
CA GLU A 75 2.43 -11.28 13.03
C GLU A 75 1.11 -11.03 13.74
N LYS A 76 0.76 -11.90 14.65
CA LYS A 76 -0.34 -11.73 15.60
C LYS A 76 0.24 -11.72 17.00
N VAL A 77 0.18 -10.60 17.69
CA VAL A 77 0.71 -10.42 19.03
C VAL A 77 -0.42 -10.14 20.01
N ILE A 78 -0.29 -10.64 21.24
CA ILE A 78 -1.25 -10.35 22.30
C ILE A 78 -1.13 -8.88 22.68
N LEU A 79 -2.26 -8.17 22.67
CA LEU A 79 -2.34 -6.76 23.05
C LEU A 79 -2.81 -6.60 24.49
N SER A 80 -3.84 -7.35 24.90
CA SER A 80 -4.39 -7.28 26.26
C SER A 80 -4.96 -8.59 26.75
N PHE A 81 -5.06 -8.71 28.09
CA PHE A 81 -5.71 -9.81 28.80
C PHE A 81 -6.94 -9.29 29.54
N ASP A 82 -7.89 -10.17 29.82
CA ASP A 82 -9.00 -9.91 30.73
C ASP A 82 -8.56 -10.07 32.21
N THR A 83 -9.48 -9.81 33.13
CA THR A 83 -9.22 -9.92 34.58
C THR A 83 -8.97 -11.34 35.06
N THR A 84 -9.22 -12.34 34.21
CA THR A 84 -8.99 -13.78 34.50
C THR A 84 -7.71 -14.31 33.84
N GLY A 85 -6.95 -13.44 33.15
CA GLY A 85 -5.71 -13.80 32.45
C GLY A 85 -5.90 -14.42 31.07
N ARG A 86 -7.12 -14.40 30.51
CA ARG A 86 -7.36 -14.84 29.13
C ARG A 86 -7.10 -13.69 28.16
N VAL A 87 -6.68 -14.05 26.94
CA VAL A 87 -6.46 -13.04 25.90
C VAL A 87 -7.79 -12.37 25.55
N ARG A 88 -7.79 -11.04 25.58
CA ARG A 88 -8.92 -10.19 25.23
C ARG A 88 -8.76 -9.58 23.84
N GLU A 89 -7.54 -9.18 23.50
CA GLU A 89 -7.25 -8.50 22.24
C GLU A 89 -5.91 -8.94 21.66
N TYR A 90 -5.87 -9.07 20.35
CA TYR A 90 -4.64 -9.23 19.57
C TYR A 90 -4.40 -8.00 18.71
N GLN A 91 -3.15 -7.72 18.44
CA GLN A 91 -2.72 -6.80 17.39
C GLN A 91 -2.16 -7.59 16.22
N LEU A 92 -2.75 -7.41 15.06
CA LEU A 92 -2.26 -7.90 13.78
C LEU A 92 -1.25 -6.90 13.24
N ARG A 93 -0.10 -7.38 12.80
CA ARG A 93 0.97 -6.59 12.20
C ARG A 93 1.30 -7.13 10.82
N TYR A 94 1.40 -6.24 9.85
CA TYR A 94 1.90 -6.56 8.53
C TYR A 94 3.04 -5.61 8.19
N THR A 95 4.24 -6.17 8.03
CA THR A 95 5.47 -5.41 7.80
C THR A 95 6.08 -5.80 6.47
N VAL A 96 6.37 -4.80 5.64
CA VAL A 96 7.04 -4.96 4.35
C VAL A 96 8.23 -4.02 4.27
N GLY A 97 9.41 -4.58 4.11
CA GLY A 97 10.62 -3.85 3.77
C GLY A 97 10.84 -3.92 2.25
N PHE A 98 11.21 -2.81 1.64
CA PHE A 98 11.46 -2.74 0.21
C PHE A 98 12.55 -1.74 -0.14
N ARG A 99 13.09 -1.88 -1.34
CA ARG A 99 14.08 -0.99 -1.96
C ARG A 99 13.77 -0.86 -3.44
N LEU A 100 14.05 0.30 -4.02
CA LEU A 100 13.94 0.53 -5.47
C LEU A 100 15.28 0.99 -6.02
N THR A 101 15.77 0.30 -7.05
CA THR A 101 17.04 0.63 -7.74
C THR A 101 16.81 0.64 -9.23
N ASP A 102 17.79 1.12 -10.02
CA ASP A 102 17.88 0.79 -11.44
C ASP A 102 18.48 -0.62 -11.64
N ALA A 103 18.57 -1.05 -12.91
CA ALA A 103 19.19 -2.32 -13.28
C ALA A 103 20.71 -2.38 -12.99
N LYS A 104 21.37 -1.24 -12.77
CA LYS A 104 22.81 -1.12 -12.47
C LYS A 104 23.08 -0.97 -10.97
N GLY A 105 22.02 -0.89 -10.14
CA GLY A 105 22.13 -0.77 -8.68
C GLY A 105 22.06 0.67 -8.14
N LEU A 106 21.88 1.69 -9.01
CA LEU A 106 21.63 3.06 -8.56
C LEU A 106 20.34 3.11 -7.73
N VAL A 107 20.40 3.68 -6.53
CA VAL A 107 19.30 3.66 -5.57
C VAL A 107 18.35 4.83 -5.82
N TYR A 108 17.08 4.54 -6.14
CA TYR A 108 15.99 5.51 -6.20
C TYR A 108 15.28 5.64 -4.85
N ILE A 109 15.03 4.52 -4.18
CA ILE A 109 14.50 4.47 -2.82
C ILE A 109 15.40 3.54 -2.01
N PRO A 110 16.10 4.05 -0.98
CA PRO A 110 16.86 3.20 -0.07
C PRO A 110 15.93 2.24 0.66
N THR A 111 16.50 1.22 1.32
CA THR A 111 15.71 0.27 2.10
C THR A 111 14.80 1.02 3.07
N ASN A 112 13.52 0.80 2.92
CA ASN A 112 12.46 1.45 3.69
C ASN A 112 11.45 0.39 4.14
N THR A 113 10.81 0.63 5.27
CA THR A 113 9.85 -0.31 5.85
C THR A 113 8.48 0.35 6.01
N ILE A 114 7.44 -0.36 5.63
CA ILE A 114 6.05 0.00 5.91
C ILE A 114 5.54 -1.02 6.91
N ARG A 115 4.93 -0.54 8.00
CA ARG A 115 4.24 -1.37 8.98
C ARG A 115 2.80 -0.90 9.11
N LEU A 116 1.88 -1.84 8.97
CA LEU A 116 0.46 -1.65 9.25
C LEU A 116 0.08 -2.44 10.48
N THR A 117 -0.85 -1.92 11.26
CA THR A 117 -1.39 -2.60 12.44
C THR A 117 -2.92 -2.52 12.45
N ARG A 118 -3.57 -3.56 12.97
CA ARG A 118 -5.01 -3.61 13.24
C ARG A 118 -5.21 -4.37 14.55
N ASP A 119 -6.07 -3.85 15.40
CA ASP A 119 -6.42 -4.53 16.64
C ASP A 119 -7.71 -5.33 16.43
N ILE A 120 -7.76 -6.52 16.99
CA ILE A 120 -8.90 -7.43 16.91
C ILE A 120 -9.25 -7.94 18.31
N SER A 121 -10.50 -7.80 18.71
CA SER A 121 -11.00 -8.41 19.95
C SER A 121 -11.07 -9.93 19.78
N PHE A 122 -10.79 -10.67 20.84
CA PHE A 122 -10.85 -12.12 20.86
C PHE A 122 -11.90 -12.61 21.88
N ASN A 123 -12.62 -13.68 21.52
CA ASN A 123 -13.57 -14.34 22.37
C ASN A 123 -13.58 -15.83 22.04
N ASP A 124 -13.28 -16.66 23.03
CA ASP A 124 -13.24 -18.12 22.91
C ASP A 124 -14.54 -18.76 22.41
N ALA A 125 -15.69 -18.10 22.65
CA ALA A 125 -16.98 -18.59 22.16
C ALA A 125 -17.20 -18.38 20.64
N GLN A 126 -16.34 -17.60 19.97
CA GLN A 126 -16.52 -17.19 18.57
C GLN A 126 -15.26 -17.37 17.73
N VAL A 127 -14.45 -18.38 18.03
CA VAL A 127 -13.12 -18.59 17.40
C VAL A 127 -13.20 -18.57 15.86
N LEU A 128 -14.10 -19.35 15.26
CA LEU A 128 -14.23 -19.42 13.79
C LEU A 128 -14.58 -18.07 13.16
N ALA A 129 -15.47 -17.30 13.81
CA ALA A 129 -15.82 -15.96 13.31
C ALA A 129 -14.62 -15.00 13.43
N LYS A 130 -13.83 -15.12 14.50
CA LYS A 130 -12.62 -14.31 14.71
C LYS A 130 -11.48 -14.68 13.75
N GLU A 131 -11.32 -15.94 13.39
CA GLU A 131 -10.39 -16.36 12.34
C GLU A 131 -10.77 -15.82 10.96
N ALA A 132 -12.07 -15.81 10.64
CA ALA A 132 -12.55 -15.22 9.39
C ALA A 132 -12.35 -13.69 9.36
N GLU A 133 -12.59 -13.00 10.47
CA GLU A 133 -12.34 -11.57 10.64
C GLU A 133 -10.84 -11.25 10.49
N GLU A 134 -9.97 -12.02 11.15
CA GLU A 134 -8.52 -11.88 11.03
C GLU A 134 -8.04 -12.02 9.58
N ALA A 135 -8.53 -13.06 8.88
CA ALA A 135 -8.22 -13.26 7.47
C ALA A 135 -8.66 -12.10 6.60
N GLN A 136 -9.84 -11.49 6.89
CA GLN A 136 -10.31 -10.30 6.17
C GLN A 136 -9.43 -9.09 6.46
N LEU A 137 -9.08 -8.86 7.73
CA LEU A 137 -8.19 -7.76 8.12
C LEU A 137 -6.82 -7.84 7.43
N TYR A 138 -6.23 -9.03 7.32
CA TYR A 138 -4.98 -9.19 6.57
C TYR A 138 -5.13 -8.92 5.08
N ARG A 139 -6.27 -9.26 4.45
CA ARG A 139 -6.53 -8.88 3.05
C ARG A 139 -6.63 -7.37 2.88
N ASP A 140 -7.33 -6.70 3.79
CA ASP A 140 -7.47 -5.25 3.77
C ASP A 140 -6.13 -4.55 4.00
N MET A 141 -5.32 -5.05 4.96
CA MET A 141 -3.95 -4.57 5.18
C MET A 141 -3.06 -4.77 3.95
N GLN A 142 -3.19 -5.89 3.24
CA GLN A 142 -2.45 -6.13 1.99
C GLN A 142 -2.85 -5.13 0.91
N SER A 143 -4.13 -4.84 0.76
CA SER A 143 -4.62 -3.81 -0.17
C SER A 143 -4.06 -2.42 0.19
N ASP A 144 -4.10 -2.03 1.46
CA ASP A 144 -3.51 -0.79 1.97
C ASP A 144 -2.00 -0.73 1.72
N MET A 145 -1.30 -1.85 1.91
CA MET A 145 0.15 -1.98 1.66
C MET A 145 0.49 -1.71 0.19
N VAL A 146 -0.24 -2.34 -0.73
CA VAL A 146 -0.10 -2.10 -2.17
C VAL A 146 -0.26 -0.62 -2.51
N GLN A 147 -1.29 0.04 -1.95
CA GLN A 147 -1.53 1.45 -2.19
C GLN A 147 -0.40 2.34 -1.62
N GLN A 148 0.17 1.97 -0.47
CA GLN A 148 1.31 2.71 0.09
C GLN A 148 2.59 2.51 -0.74
N LEU A 149 2.86 1.29 -1.21
CA LEU A 149 3.98 1.00 -2.11
C LEU A 149 3.86 1.81 -3.40
N LEU A 150 2.69 1.82 -4.04
CA LEU A 150 2.45 2.60 -5.27
C LEU A 150 2.73 4.08 -5.05
N ARG A 151 2.24 4.68 -3.95
CA ARG A 151 2.50 6.09 -3.63
C ARG A 151 3.98 6.38 -3.46
N ARG A 152 4.73 5.49 -2.78
CA ARG A 152 6.16 5.68 -2.54
C ARG A 152 6.96 5.53 -3.83
N ILE A 153 6.61 4.55 -4.68
CA ILE A 153 7.24 4.37 -6.00
C ILE A 153 6.94 5.58 -6.90
N ALA A 154 5.71 6.10 -6.89
CA ALA A 154 5.35 7.29 -7.66
C ALA A 154 6.09 8.57 -7.20
N ALA A 155 6.40 8.66 -5.91
CA ALA A 155 7.16 9.77 -5.34
C ALA A 155 8.68 9.59 -5.47
N ALA A 156 9.15 8.46 -6.01
CA ALA A 156 10.57 8.23 -6.23
C ALA A 156 11.09 9.26 -7.24
N LYS A 157 12.06 10.05 -6.82
CA LYS A 157 12.78 10.94 -7.73
C LYS A 157 13.75 10.06 -8.51
N THR A 158 13.66 10.09 -9.84
CA THR A 158 14.76 9.61 -10.65
C THR A 158 15.97 10.44 -10.24
N ALA A 159 16.96 9.80 -9.60
CA ALA A 159 18.19 10.49 -9.27
C ALA A 159 18.78 10.96 -10.60
N LYS A 160 18.70 12.27 -10.89
CA LYS A 160 19.63 12.87 -11.80
C LYS A 160 21.00 12.62 -11.19
N PRO A 161 21.95 12.00 -11.87
CA PRO A 161 23.32 12.08 -11.43
C PRO A 161 23.64 13.58 -11.42
N ASP A 162 23.84 14.13 -10.22
CA ASP A 162 24.45 15.44 -10.09
C ASP A 162 25.82 15.29 -10.75
N LEU A 163 25.95 15.88 -11.94
CA LEU A 163 27.21 16.02 -12.65
C LEU A 163 28.03 17.01 -11.78
N GLU A 164 28.86 16.51 -10.90
CA GLU A 164 30.10 17.19 -10.47
C GLU A 164 31.22 16.82 -11.43
#